data_c11cd68fd48e8495c11046bb5edaab20
#
_entry.id   c11cd68fd48e8495c11046bb5edaab20
#
_cell.length_a   1.000
_cell.length_b   1.000
_cell.length_c   1.000
_cell.angle_alpha   90.00
_cell.angle_beta   90.00
_cell.angle_gamma   90.00
#
_symmetry.space_group_name_H-M   'P 1'
#
loop_
_entity.id
_entity.type
_entity.pdbx_description
1 polymer ?
#
loop_
_entity_poly.entity_id
_entity_poly.type
_entity_poly.pdbx_seq_one_letter_code
_entity_poly.pdbx_strand_id
1 'polypeptide(L)'
;MNTAPEERIPLFSLDRRKSNILRGVAILLVLLGHTGIVRMGGAGGVALFLILSGYGLNCSSESKGLEGYWLRRIKTVWLPYFFVGVLDVFLLKPRGAAAVLCTLTGLDLGLIADKTMWYISYIFFWYLAYYVIARLFGGFPAQKQRIFIMAGLLLACVPCIVLSRGFWHIGSGSKAYFLCFPLGVAMSVCREIRAPRMLRTAFWAAALLGCAAYLCLPLLGVRDLTYLTAMTMAGAAIAVLQLIPVGGVIRSALLCVGEYAYPLYLFEGLFLLRWTDWVTAMPAKWMADLAFFAASAAAAVLYWKLYRALEKRLSA
;
A
#
# COMPACT_ATOMS: atom_id res chain seq x y z
N MET A 1 -16.42 6.26 -46.78
CA MET A 1 -15.29 6.35 -45.84
C MET A 1 -15.32 5.17 -44.91
N ASN A 2 -14.52 4.15 -45.18
CA ASN A 2 -14.39 2.98 -44.29
C ASN A 2 -13.51 3.38 -43.13
N THR A 3 -14.08 3.86 -42.04
CA THR A 3 -13.33 4.04 -40.78
C THR A 3 -13.02 2.66 -40.24
N ALA A 4 -11.75 2.29 -40.24
CA ALA A 4 -11.30 1.08 -39.56
C ALA A 4 -11.85 1.08 -38.11
N PRO A 5 -12.31 -0.07 -37.59
CA PRO A 5 -12.87 -0.15 -36.26
C PRO A 5 -11.82 0.36 -35.24
N GLU A 6 -12.19 1.39 -34.47
CA GLU A 6 -11.31 2.02 -33.49
C GLU A 6 -10.84 0.97 -32.46
N GLU A 7 -9.54 0.79 -32.32
CA GLU A 7 -8.94 -0.19 -31.42
C GLU A 7 -9.38 0.07 -29.97
N ARG A 8 -10.15 -0.86 -29.40
CA ARG A 8 -10.59 -0.79 -28.01
C ARG A 8 -9.54 -1.40 -27.09
N ILE A 9 -9.01 -0.60 -26.19
CA ILE A 9 -7.99 -0.98 -25.22
C ILE A 9 -8.59 -0.99 -23.79
N PRO A 10 -8.02 -1.76 -22.84
CA PRO A 10 -8.50 -1.74 -21.46
C PRO A 10 -8.52 -0.31 -20.89
N LEU A 11 -9.63 0.07 -20.28
CA LEU A 11 -9.78 1.39 -19.63
C LEU A 11 -8.73 1.55 -18.51
N PHE A 12 -8.48 0.47 -17.77
CA PHE A 12 -7.50 0.37 -16.73
C PHE A 12 -6.61 -0.85 -16.94
N SER A 13 -5.30 -0.67 -16.88
CA SER A 13 -4.34 -1.77 -17.00
C SER A 13 -3.22 -1.60 -15.99
N LEU A 14 -3.09 -2.57 -15.10
CA LEU A 14 -2.06 -2.65 -14.08
C LEU A 14 -1.38 -4.02 -14.15
N ASP A 15 -0.38 -4.11 -15.03
CA ASP A 15 0.47 -5.29 -15.11
C ASP A 15 1.44 -5.34 -13.90
N ARG A 16 2.19 -6.44 -13.80
CA ARG A 16 3.15 -6.63 -12.71
C ARG A 16 4.22 -5.50 -12.66
N ARG A 17 4.64 -4.99 -13.83
CA ARG A 17 5.66 -3.94 -13.93
C ARG A 17 5.10 -2.60 -13.43
N LYS A 18 3.92 -2.19 -13.91
CA LYS A 18 3.24 -0.97 -13.46
C LYS A 18 2.93 -1.02 -11.97
N SER A 19 2.46 -2.16 -11.48
CA SER A 19 2.20 -2.38 -10.05
C SER A 19 3.48 -2.20 -9.21
N ASN A 20 4.63 -2.66 -9.71
CA ASN A 20 5.90 -2.50 -9.01
C ASN A 20 6.41 -1.04 -9.05
N ILE A 21 6.24 -0.33 -10.15
CA ILE A 21 6.51 1.12 -10.23
C ILE A 21 5.69 1.88 -9.18
N LEU A 22 4.38 1.60 -9.09
CA LEU A 22 3.51 2.24 -8.11
C LEU A 22 3.88 1.90 -6.66
N ARG A 23 4.38 0.70 -6.39
CA ARG A 23 4.94 0.36 -5.06
C ARG A 23 6.17 1.21 -4.75
N GLY A 24 7.03 1.44 -5.75
CA GLY A 24 8.18 2.35 -5.60
C GLY A 24 7.74 3.77 -5.28
N VAL A 25 6.75 4.29 -6.00
CA VAL A 25 6.15 5.60 -5.70
C VAL A 25 5.54 5.63 -4.30
N ALA A 26 4.81 4.57 -3.91
CA ALA A 26 4.14 4.51 -2.61
C ALA A 26 5.13 4.58 -1.45
N ILE A 27 6.22 3.78 -1.49
CA ILE A 27 7.21 3.80 -0.41
C ILE A 27 7.99 5.11 -0.37
N LEU A 28 8.31 5.71 -1.52
CA LEU A 28 8.94 7.03 -1.54
C LEU A 28 8.03 8.10 -0.93
N LEU A 29 6.73 8.07 -1.22
CA LEU A 29 5.77 8.97 -0.58
C LEU A 29 5.72 8.77 0.94
N VAL A 30 5.79 7.52 1.44
CA VAL A 30 5.83 7.24 2.87
C VAL A 30 7.08 7.85 3.51
N LEU A 31 8.25 7.55 2.97
CA LEU A 31 9.53 8.06 3.49
C LEU A 31 9.60 9.60 3.47
N LEU A 32 9.22 10.22 2.34
CA LEU A 32 9.18 11.68 2.19
C LEU A 32 8.12 12.33 3.08
N GLY A 33 7.04 11.61 3.37
CA GLY A 33 5.99 12.05 4.29
C GLY A 33 6.46 12.08 5.74
N HIS A 34 7.22 11.06 6.17
CA HIS A 34 7.75 10.98 7.53
C HIS A 34 8.80 12.06 7.81
N THR A 35 9.61 12.42 6.84
CA THR A 35 10.57 13.54 6.97
C THR A 35 9.92 14.92 6.77
N GLY A 36 8.64 14.98 6.42
CA GLY A 36 7.92 16.23 6.20
C GLY A 36 8.25 16.94 4.87
N ILE A 37 9.06 16.30 3.98
CA ILE A 37 9.39 16.85 2.65
C ILE A 37 8.14 16.91 1.77
N VAL A 38 7.29 15.87 1.82
CA VAL A 38 6.01 15.85 1.13
C VAL A 38 4.88 15.82 2.14
N ARG A 39 4.13 16.92 2.25
CA ARG A 39 2.95 16.98 3.12
C ARG A 39 1.96 15.89 2.75
N MET A 40 1.48 15.13 3.74
CA MET A 40 0.55 14.01 3.54
C MET A 40 1.09 12.85 2.67
N GLY A 41 2.39 12.86 2.32
CA GLY A 41 3.00 11.82 1.50
C GLY A 41 2.79 10.43 2.10
N GLY A 42 3.01 10.27 3.41
CA GLY A 42 2.76 9.01 4.12
C GLY A 42 1.35 8.50 3.93
N ALA A 43 0.34 9.37 4.03
CA ALA A 43 -1.06 9.00 3.81
C ALA A 43 -1.33 8.56 2.35
N GLY A 44 -0.80 9.30 1.37
CA GLY A 44 -0.90 8.95 -0.04
C GLY A 44 -0.23 7.62 -0.39
N GLY A 45 0.95 7.37 0.17
CA GLY A 45 1.69 6.12 -0.01
C GLY A 45 0.94 4.91 0.57
N VAL A 46 0.42 5.03 1.78
CA VAL A 46 -0.41 3.97 2.41
C VAL A 46 -1.68 3.70 1.61
N ALA A 47 -2.39 4.75 1.17
CA ALA A 47 -3.57 4.59 0.32
C ALA A 47 -3.24 3.82 -0.96
N LEU A 48 -2.12 4.15 -1.59
CA LEU A 48 -1.65 3.47 -2.80
C LEU A 48 -1.31 2.00 -2.54
N PHE A 49 -0.62 1.68 -1.43
CA PHE A 49 -0.35 0.29 -1.04
C PHE A 49 -1.63 -0.52 -0.83
N LEU A 50 -2.65 0.05 -0.19
CA LEU A 50 -3.93 -0.62 0.03
C LEU A 50 -4.69 -0.86 -1.29
N ILE A 51 -4.73 0.13 -2.19
CA ILE A 51 -5.33 -0.03 -3.52
C ILE A 51 -4.62 -1.14 -4.30
N LEU A 52 -3.29 -1.13 -4.33
CA LEU A 52 -2.50 -2.17 -5.01
C LEU A 52 -2.69 -3.55 -4.39
N SER A 53 -2.86 -3.62 -3.07
CA SER A 53 -3.11 -4.87 -2.36
C SER A 53 -4.48 -5.45 -2.69
N GLY A 54 -5.54 -4.63 -2.70
CA GLY A 54 -6.88 -5.05 -3.10
C GLY A 54 -6.94 -5.51 -4.56
N TYR A 55 -6.33 -4.73 -5.47
CA TYR A 55 -6.21 -5.08 -6.88
C TYR A 55 -5.49 -6.42 -7.09
N GLY A 56 -4.29 -6.55 -6.54
CA GLY A 56 -3.47 -7.75 -6.70
C GLY A 56 -4.09 -8.99 -6.04
N LEU A 57 -4.76 -8.81 -4.90
CA LEU A 57 -5.45 -9.88 -4.20
C LEU A 57 -6.58 -10.46 -5.04
N ASN A 58 -7.46 -9.59 -5.57
CA ASN A 58 -8.59 -10.04 -6.38
C ASN A 58 -8.11 -10.71 -7.69
N CYS A 59 -7.14 -10.13 -8.38
CA CYS A 59 -6.52 -10.76 -9.56
C CYS A 59 -5.92 -12.14 -9.25
N SER A 60 -5.24 -12.27 -8.11
CA SER A 60 -4.68 -13.55 -7.66
C SER A 60 -5.76 -14.58 -7.30
N SER A 61 -6.84 -14.14 -6.67
CA SER A 61 -7.97 -15.00 -6.30
C SER A 61 -8.74 -15.48 -7.53
N GLU A 62 -8.97 -14.61 -8.51
CA GLU A 62 -9.62 -15.00 -9.78
C GLU A 62 -8.77 -16.00 -10.58
N SER A 63 -7.44 -15.90 -10.53
CA SER A 63 -6.56 -16.79 -11.31
C SER A 63 -6.20 -18.09 -10.60
N LYS A 64 -6.09 -18.10 -9.26
CA LYS A 64 -5.58 -19.22 -8.46
C LYS A 64 -6.59 -19.79 -7.46
N GLY A 65 -7.78 -19.20 -7.38
CA GLY A 65 -8.75 -19.52 -6.34
C GLY A 65 -8.26 -19.16 -4.93
N LEU A 66 -8.99 -19.70 -3.94
CA LEU A 66 -8.69 -19.51 -2.52
C LEU A 66 -7.75 -20.61 -1.95
N GLU A 67 -7.38 -21.61 -2.74
CA GLU A 67 -6.45 -22.65 -2.31
C GLU A 67 -5.09 -22.05 -1.95
N GLY A 68 -4.53 -22.45 -0.81
CA GLY A 68 -3.27 -21.91 -0.29
C GLY A 68 -3.28 -20.37 -0.06
N TYR A 69 -4.46 -19.75 0.03
CA TYR A 69 -4.61 -18.31 0.22
C TYR A 69 -3.79 -17.80 1.41
N TRP A 70 -4.02 -18.37 2.60
CA TRP A 70 -3.33 -17.96 3.82
C TRP A 70 -1.83 -18.24 3.79
N LEU A 71 -1.44 -19.39 3.23
CA LEU A 71 -0.02 -19.74 3.12
C LEU A 71 0.73 -18.71 2.26
N ARG A 72 0.12 -18.24 1.17
CA ARG A 72 0.71 -17.17 0.35
C ARG A 72 0.85 -15.85 1.12
N ARG A 73 -0.15 -15.47 1.94
CA ARG A 73 -0.10 -14.23 2.75
C ARG A 73 0.91 -14.34 3.88
N ILE A 74 0.93 -15.47 4.57
CA ILE A 74 1.91 -15.74 5.62
C ILE A 74 3.33 -15.65 5.05
N LYS A 75 3.63 -16.34 3.97
CA LYS A 75 4.97 -16.34 3.38
C LYS A 75 5.40 -14.97 2.84
N THR A 76 4.49 -14.21 2.24
CA THR A 76 4.85 -12.95 1.56
C THR A 76 4.75 -11.71 2.43
N VAL A 77 3.96 -11.75 3.51
CA VAL A 77 3.73 -10.59 4.37
C VAL A 77 4.11 -10.87 5.81
N TRP A 78 3.50 -11.91 6.43
CA TRP A 78 3.71 -12.11 7.87
C TRP A 78 5.11 -12.63 8.21
N LEU A 79 5.63 -13.58 7.48
CA LEU A 79 6.93 -14.16 7.80
C LEU A 79 8.09 -13.17 7.68
N PRO A 80 8.19 -12.33 6.62
CA PRO A 80 9.18 -11.25 6.62
C PRO A 80 8.97 -10.25 7.76
N TYR A 81 7.72 -9.90 8.07
CA TYR A 81 7.42 -9.05 9.21
C TYR A 81 7.88 -9.68 10.54
N PHE A 82 7.60 -10.97 10.76
CA PHE A 82 7.94 -11.67 12.00
C PHE A 82 9.44 -11.57 12.35
N PHE A 83 10.32 -11.73 11.38
CA PHE A 83 11.77 -11.59 11.61
C PHE A 83 12.16 -10.16 12.02
N VAL A 84 11.52 -9.15 11.45
CA VAL A 84 11.74 -7.76 11.88
C VAL A 84 11.10 -7.52 13.23
N GLY A 85 9.92 -8.07 13.52
CA GLY A 85 9.29 -8.03 14.83
C GLY A 85 10.15 -8.65 15.94
N VAL A 86 10.88 -9.72 15.64
CA VAL A 86 11.88 -10.27 16.57
C VAL A 86 13.00 -9.25 16.83
N LEU A 87 13.50 -8.59 15.79
CA LEU A 87 14.48 -7.52 15.92
C LEU A 87 13.94 -6.36 16.77
N ASP A 88 12.68 -5.95 16.56
CA ASP A 88 12.00 -4.90 17.32
C ASP A 88 11.90 -5.26 18.81
N VAL A 89 11.61 -6.52 19.14
CA VAL A 89 11.57 -6.98 20.53
C VAL A 89 12.94 -6.79 21.21
N PHE A 90 14.04 -7.09 20.52
CA PHE A 90 15.38 -6.93 21.06
C PHE A 90 15.81 -5.46 21.16
N LEU A 91 15.49 -4.64 20.15
CA LEU A 91 15.94 -3.25 20.08
C LEU A 91 15.05 -2.29 20.88
N LEU A 92 13.73 -2.46 20.81
CA LEU A 92 12.75 -1.55 21.41
C LEU A 92 12.29 -2.01 22.81
N LYS A 93 12.54 -3.28 23.16
CA LYS A 93 12.27 -3.88 24.49
C LYS A 93 10.86 -3.57 25.01
N PRO A 94 9.80 -4.01 24.28
CA PRO A 94 8.42 -3.79 24.72
C PRO A 94 8.17 -4.41 26.08
N ARG A 95 7.42 -3.70 26.94
CA ARG A 95 7.17 -4.13 28.33
C ARG A 95 5.98 -5.08 28.41
N GLY A 96 6.22 -6.25 28.98
CA GLY A 96 5.20 -7.27 29.24
C GLY A 96 4.93 -8.22 28.06
N ALA A 97 4.45 -9.43 28.39
CA ALA A 97 4.23 -10.50 27.41
C ALA A 97 3.23 -10.10 26.30
N ALA A 98 2.20 -9.32 26.64
CA ALA A 98 1.20 -8.88 25.68
C ALA A 98 1.82 -7.97 24.60
N ALA A 99 2.70 -7.04 24.96
CA ALA A 99 3.37 -6.17 24.02
C ALA A 99 4.37 -6.93 23.13
N VAL A 100 5.06 -7.93 23.69
CA VAL A 100 5.94 -8.83 22.91
C VAL A 100 5.10 -9.63 21.91
N LEU A 101 3.99 -10.24 22.33
CA LEU A 101 3.11 -10.99 21.44
C LEU A 101 2.52 -10.11 20.32
N CYS A 102 2.05 -8.92 20.64
CA CYS A 102 1.56 -7.97 19.63
C CYS A 102 2.65 -7.62 18.61
N THR A 103 3.88 -7.37 19.07
CA THR A 103 5.01 -7.05 18.19
C THR A 103 5.39 -8.24 17.30
N LEU A 104 5.36 -9.47 17.80
CA LEU A 104 5.71 -10.66 17.00
C LEU A 104 4.60 -11.07 16.03
N THR A 105 3.34 -10.92 16.44
CA THR A 105 2.21 -11.33 15.59
C THR A 105 1.79 -10.29 14.56
N GLY A 106 2.14 -9.00 14.80
CA GLY A 106 1.64 -7.88 14.02
C GLY A 106 0.21 -7.51 14.36
N LEU A 107 -0.36 -8.06 15.44
CA LEU A 107 -1.70 -7.73 15.90
C LEU A 107 -1.66 -6.45 16.75
N ASP A 108 -1.96 -5.32 16.14
CA ASP A 108 -1.92 -4.04 16.83
C ASP A 108 -3.15 -3.82 17.71
N LEU A 109 -3.00 -4.17 19.00
CA LEU A 109 -3.93 -3.83 20.07
C LEU A 109 -3.48 -2.58 20.84
N GLY A 110 -2.74 -1.69 20.20
CA GLY A 110 -2.13 -0.51 20.82
C GLY A 110 -0.82 -0.78 21.55
N LEU A 111 -0.33 -2.02 21.53
CA LEU A 111 0.83 -2.49 22.29
C LEU A 111 2.05 -2.81 21.44
N ILE A 112 1.94 -2.71 20.11
CA ILE A 112 3.04 -2.97 19.18
C ILE A 112 4.21 -2.00 19.44
N ALA A 113 5.44 -2.52 19.45
CA ALA A 113 6.61 -1.73 19.83
C ALA A 113 6.91 -0.61 18.83
N ASP A 114 6.95 -0.96 17.54
CA ASP A 114 7.07 0.02 16.46
C ASP A 114 5.67 0.44 15.97
N LYS A 115 5.31 1.68 16.28
CA LYS A 115 3.98 2.23 15.91
C LYS A 115 3.77 2.39 14.41
N THR A 116 4.82 2.37 13.59
CA THR A 116 4.69 2.43 12.12
C THR A 116 4.17 1.11 11.55
N MET A 117 4.31 0.00 12.27
CA MET A 117 3.90 -1.36 11.86
C MET A 117 2.38 -1.62 11.93
N TRP A 118 1.57 -0.62 12.32
CA TRP A 118 0.10 -0.73 12.35
C TRP A 118 -0.51 -1.25 11.05
N TYR A 119 0.11 -0.93 9.91
CA TYR A 119 -0.36 -1.33 8.59
C TYR A 119 -0.46 -2.85 8.43
N ILE A 120 0.39 -3.63 9.11
CA ILE A 120 0.36 -5.10 9.08
C ILE A 120 -0.97 -5.61 9.61
N SER A 121 -1.39 -5.15 10.79
CA SER A 121 -2.69 -5.51 11.38
C SER A 121 -3.85 -5.09 10.46
N TYR A 122 -3.76 -3.88 9.92
CA TYR A 122 -4.78 -3.29 9.06
C TYR A 122 -4.96 -4.06 7.75
N ILE A 123 -3.87 -4.44 7.08
CA ILE A 123 -3.96 -5.20 5.83
C ILE A 123 -4.43 -6.64 6.06
N PHE A 124 -4.09 -7.27 7.21
CA PHE A 124 -4.59 -8.58 7.57
C PHE A 124 -6.10 -8.60 7.85
N PHE A 125 -6.65 -7.52 8.42
CA PHE A 125 -8.11 -7.35 8.50
C PHE A 125 -8.75 -7.43 7.12
N TRP A 126 -8.22 -6.71 6.13
CA TRP A 126 -8.75 -6.74 4.76
C TRP A 126 -8.56 -8.10 4.08
N TYR A 127 -7.46 -8.79 4.35
CA TYR A 127 -7.25 -10.14 3.85
C TYR A 127 -8.27 -11.11 4.44
N LEU A 128 -8.58 -10.99 5.73
CA LEU A 128 -9.60 -11.81 6.39
C LEU A 128 -10.99 -11.50 5.84
N ALA A 129 -11.36 -10.23 5.77
CA ALA A 129 -12.66 -9.80 5.23
C ALA A 129 -12.86 -10.32 3.80
N TYR A 130 -11.87 -10.10 2.93
CA TYR A 130 -11.92 -10.60 1.56
C TYR A 130 -12.07 -12.14 1.51
N TYR A 131 -11.28 -12.87 2.29
CA TYR A 131 -11.32 -14.33 2.31
C TYR A 131 -12.68 -14.86 2.74
N VAL A 132 -13.24 -14.33 3.83
CA VAL A 132 -14.56 -14.74 4.35
C VAL A 132 -15.64 -14.48 3.30
N ILE A 133 -15.67 -13.28 2.73
CA ILE A 133 -16.67 -12.91 1.73
C ILE A 133 -16.52 -13.77 0.48
N ALA A 134 -15.30 -13.91 -0.05
CA ALA A 134 -15.06 -14.71 -1.25
C ALA A 134 -15.37 -16.21 -1.02
N ARG A 135 -15.17 -16.73 0.20
CA ARG A 135 -15.53 -18.10 0.57
C ARG A 135 -17.04 -18.30 0.66
N LEU A 136 -17.75 -17.34 1.26
CA LEU A 136 -19.21 -17.41 1.40
C LEU A 136 -19.92 -17.38 0.04
N PHE A 137 -19.40 -16.62 -0.90
CA PHE A 137 -20.03 -16.41 -2.21
C PHE A 137 -19.32 -17.17 -3.36
N GLY A 138 -18.39 -18.08 -3.05
CA GLY A 138 -17.60 -18.83 -4.03
C GLY A 138 -18.42 -19.78 -4.93
N GLY A 139 -19.63 -20.18 -4.50
CA GLY A 139 -20.55 -21.03 -5.29
C GLY A 139 -21.42 -20.26 -6.31
N PHE A 140 -21.37 -18.94 -6.32
CA PHE A 140 -22.18 -18.14 -7.25
C PHE A 140 -21.48 -17.95 -8.61
N PRO A 141 -22.24 -17.70 -9.70
CA PRO A 141 -21.67 -17.30 -10.99
C PRO A 141 -20.76 -16.08 -10.85
N ALA A 142 -19.67 -16.03 -11.62
CA ALA A 142 -18.61 -15.04 -11.48
C ALA A 142 -19.11 -13.58 -11.40
N GLN A 143 -20.12 -13.20 -12.19
CA GLN A 143 -20.68 -11.85 -12.15
C GLN A 143 -21.37 -11.54 -10.82
N LYS A 144 -22.18 -12.47 -10.31
CA LYS A 144 -22.85 -12.32 -9.00
C LYS A 144 -21.84 -12.33 -7.86
N GLN A 145 -20.85 -13.21 -7.93
CA GLN A 145 -19.76 -13.29 -6.96
C GLN A 145 -19.01 -11.95 -6.85
N ARG A 146 -18.69 -11.30 -7.97
CA ARG A 146 -18.05 -9.97 -7.99
C ARG A 146 -18.90 -8.92 -7.27
N ILE A 147 -20.21 -8.92 -7.53
CA ILE A 147 -21.14 -7.98 -6.86
C ILE A 147 -21.17 -8.24 -5.35
N PHE A 148 -21.27 -9.50 -4.91
CA PHE A 148 -21.29 -9.85 -3.49
C PHE A 148 -19.95 -9.54 -2.80
N ILE A 149 -18.82 -9.76 -3.47
CA ILE A 149 -17.50 -9.36 -2.94
C ILE A 149 -17.46 -7.86 -2.74
N MET A 150 -17.90 -7.06 -3.71
CA MET A 150 -17.91 -5.60 -3.59
C MET A 150 -18.85 -5.13 -2.47
N ALA A 151 -20.08 -5.62 -2.42
CA ALA A 151 -21.05 -5.29 -1.38
C ALA A 151 -20.53 -5.69 0.02
N GLY A 152 -19.98 -6.89 0.15
CA GLY A 152 -19.42 -7.37 1.41
C GLY A 152 -18.20 -6.56 1.88
N LEU A 153 -17.33 -6.15 0.96
CA LEU A 153 -16.20 -5.27 1.31
C LEU A 153 -16.66 -3.87 1.72
N LEU A 154 -17.70 -3.33 1.08
CA LEU A 154 -18.30 -2.06 1.53
C LEU A 154 -18.93 -2.19 2.92
N LEU A 155 -19.60 -3.30 3.22
CA LEU A 155 -20.09 -3.58 4.57
C LEU A 155 -18.95 -3.75 5.57
N ALA A 156 -17.82 -4.37 5.18
CA ALA A 156 -16.64 -4.51 6.03
C ALA A 156 -15.96 -3.17 6.37
N CYS A 157 -16.28 -2.09 5.64
CA CYS A 157 -15.83 -0.75 6.03
C CYS A 157 -16.37 -0.32 7.40
N VAL A 158 -17.58 -0.77 7.79
CA VAL A 158 -18.18 -0.42 9.10
C VAL A 158 -17.34 -0.97 10.26
N PRO A 159 -17.09 -2.30 10.38
CA PRO A 159 -16.21 -2.82 11.43
C PRO A 159 -14.78 -2.27 11.32
N CYS A 160 -14.27 -2.01 10.11
CA CYS A 160 -12.97 -1.37 9.92
C CYS A 160 -12.90 0.00 10.61
N ILE A 161 -13.91 0.85 10.43
CA ILE A 161 -14.00 2.17 11.08
C ILE A 161 -14.14 2.04 12.60
N VAL A 162 -14.94 1.09 13.08
CA VAL A 162 -15.15 0.84 14.51
C VAL A 162 -13.86 0.37 15.18
N LEU A 163 -13.21 -0.65 14.62
CA LEU A 163 -11.93 -1.20 15.13
C LEU A 163 -10.83 -0.15 15.11
N SER A 164 -10.79 0.70 14.09
CA SER A 164 -9.79 1.77 14.00
C SER A 164 -9.96 2.87 15.06
N ARG A 165 -11.10 2.92 15.75
CA ARG A 165 -11.31 3.85 16.87
C ARG A 165 -10.80 3.31 18.21
N GLY A 166 -10.79 1.99 18.39
CA GLY A 166 -10.54 1.36 19.68
C GLY A 166 -9.26 0.55 19.78
N PHE A 167 -8.86 -0.13 18.70
CA PHE A 167 -7.80 -1.12 18.77
C PHE A 167 -6.55 -0.74 17.98
N TRP A 168 -6.70 -0.14 16.80
CA TRP A 168 -5.53 0.27 16.05
C TRP A 168 -5.14 1.68 16.44
N HIS A 169 -3.98 1.83 17.04
CA HIS A 169 -3.38 3.14 17.36
C HIS A 169 -2.88 3.84 16.09
N ILE A 170 -3.70 3.75 15.07
CA ILE A 170 -3.48 4.51 13.87
C ILE A 170 -3.87 5.93 14.25
N GLY A 171 -2.92 6.84 14.34
CA GLY A 171 -3.20 8.26 14.61
C GLY A 171 -4.43 8.73 13.82
N SER A 172 -4.89 9.94 13.97
CA SER A 172 -6.13 10.50 13.40
C SER A 172 -6.41 10.19 11.90
N GLY A 173 -5.44 9.56 11.20
CA GLY A 173 -5.50 9.19 9.78
C GLY A 173 -6.10 7.83 9.41
N SER A 174 -6.37 6.92 10.36
CA SER A 174 -6.85 5.56 10.01
C SER A 174 -8.21 5.53 9.33
N LYS A 175 -9.06 6.49 9.69
CA LYS A 175 -10.35 6.70 9.01
C LYS A 175 -10.17 7.06 7.52
N ALA A 176 -8.94 7.40 7.12
CA ALA A 176 -8.61 7.81 5.75
C ALA A 176 -8.56 6.65 4.76
N TYR A 177 -8.43 5.40 5.22
CA TYR A 177 -8.02 4.31 4.33
C TYR A 177 -9.08 3.23 4.09
N PHE A 178 -10.23 3.28 4.78
CA PHE A 178 -11.22 2.19 4.73
C PHE A 178 -11.76 1.88 3.33
N LEU A 179 -11.78 2.84 2.41
CA LEU A 179 -12.21 2.63 1.02
C LEU A 179 -11.07 2.21 0.08
N CYS A 180 -9.80 2.35 0.48
CA CYS A 180 -8.68 2.14 -0.44
C CYS A 180 -8.56 0.69 -0.92
N PHE A 181 -8.70 -0.28 -0.02
CA PHE A 181 -8.65 -1.69 -0.39
C PHE A 181 -9.86 -2.12 -1.24
N PRO A 182 -11.13 -1.80 -0.88
CA PRO A 182 -12.28 -2.02 -1.74
C PRO A 182 -12.15 -1.37 -3.11
N LEU A 183 -11.62 -0.15 -3.18
CA LEU A 183 -11.36 0.55 -4.45
C LEU A 183 -10.39 -0.25 -5.33
N GLY A 184 -9.32 -0.80 -4.75
CA GLY A 184 -8.37 -1.65 -5.47
C GLY A 184 -9.05 -2.90 -6.05
N VAL A 185 -9.94 -3.55 -5.29
CA VAL A 185 -10.75 -4.67 -5.78
C VAL A 185 -11.67 -4.23 -6.91
N ALA A 186 -12.37 -3.10 -6.78
CA ALA A 186 -13.22 -2.53 -7.84
C ALA A 186 -12.43 -2.28 -9.13
N MET A 187 -11.24 -1.68 -9.02
CA MET A 187 -10.37 -1.44 -10.17
C MET A 187 -9.95 -2.74 -10.86
N SER A 188 -9.77 -3.84 -10.12
CA SER A 188 -9.44 -5.13 -10.72
C SER A 188 -10.61 -5.73 -11.50
N VAL A 189 -11.85 -5.49 -11.07
CA VAL A 189 -13.05 -5.88 -11.81
C VAL A 189 -13.20 -5.04 -13.08
N CYS A 190 -12.92 -3.73 -12.99
CA CYS A 190 -13.02 -2.80 -14.11
C CYS A 190 -11.94 -3.02 -15.21
N ARG A 191 -10.92 -3.86 -14.99
CA ARG A 191 -9.87 -4.14 -15.99
C ARG A 191 -10.40 -4.74 -17.29
N GLU A 192 -11.58 -5.37 -17.25
CA GLU A 192 -12.24 -5.96 -18.41
C GLU A 192 -12.96 -4.92 -19.29
N ILE A 193 -13.20 -3.72 -18.76
CA ILE A 193 -13.82 -2.62 -19.49
C ILE A 193 -12.85 -2.14 -20.56
N ARG A 194 -13.31 -2.19 -21.82
CA ARG A 194 -12.55 -1.70 -22.98
C ARG A 194 -13.18 -0.42 -23.52
N ALA A 195 -12.37 0.56 -23.80
CA ALA A 195 -12.78 1.84 -24.34
C ALA A 195 -11.92 2.23 -25.56
N PRO A 196 -12.42 3.08 -26.46
CA PRO A 196 -11.61 3.74 -27.46
C PRO A 196 -10.43 4.46 -26.81
N ARG A 197 -9.30 4.49 -27.50
CA ARG A 197 -8.06 5.12 -26.97
C ARG A 197 -8.29 6.57 -26.53
N MET A 198 -9.04 7.33 -27.33
CA MET A 198 -9.39 8.72 -27.02
C MET A 198 -10.18 8.83 -25.70
N LEU A 199 -11.23 8.01 -25.53
CA LEU A 199 -12.05 8.03 -24.31
C LEU A 199 -11.25 7.61 -23.08
N ARG A 200 -10.38 6.60 -23.20
CA ARG A 200 -9.47 6.19 -22.13
C ARG A 200 -8.54 7.34 -21.71
N THR A 201 -7.94 8.01 -22.70
CA THR A 201 -7.04 9.14 -22.42
C THR A 201 -7.78 10.28 -21.76
N ALA A 202 -8.97 10.66 -22.30
CA ALA A 202 -9.81 11.69 -21.72
C ALA A 202 -10.24 11.36 -20.28
N PHE A 203 -10.62 10.13 -20.00
CA PHE A 203 -10.98 9.66 -18.66
C PHE A 203 -9.82 9.86 -17.66
N TRP A 204 -8.61 9.39 -18.01
CA TRP A 204 -7.47 9.52 -17.10
C TRP A 204 -6.94 10.95 -16.98
N ALA A 205 -7.03 11.74 -18.05
CA ALA A 205 -6.72 13.17 -18.00
C ALA A 205 -7.69 13.94 -17.09
N ALA A 206 -8.99 13.69 -17.21
CA ALA A 206 -10.00 14.27 -16.31
C ALA A 206 -9.79 13.83 -14.86
N ALA A 207 -9.47 12.55 -14.62
CA ALA A 207 -9.14 12.05 -13.29
C ALA A 207 -7.90 12.77 -12.71
N LEU A 208 -6.83 12.93 -13.49
CA LEU A 208 -5.63 13.63 -13.07
C LEU A 208 -5.89 15.10 -12.78
N LEU A 209 -6.64 15.79 -13.64
CA LEU A 209 -7.03 17.19 -13.43
C LEU A 209 -7.88 17.36 -12.18
N GLY A 210 -8.86 16.47 -11.94
CA GLY A 210 -9.66 16.47 -10.72
C GLY A 210 -8.81 16.25 -9.46
N CYS A 211 -7.85 15.34 -9.51
CA CYS A 211 -6.90 15.11 -8.43
C CYS A 211 -6.04 16.37 -8.19
N ALA A 212 -5.50 16.97 -9.24
CA ALA A 212 -4.68 18.17 -9.14
C ALA A 212 -5.48 19.36 -8.58
N ALA A 213 -6.70 19.58 -9.08
CA ALA A 213 -7.60 20.61 -8.58
C ALA A 213 -7.86 20.45 -7.08
N TYR A 214 -8.18 19.23 -6.62
CA TYR A 214 -8.39 18.96 -5.19
C TYR A 214 -7.13 19.22 -4.36
N LEU A 215 -5.97 18.76 -4.80
CA LEU A 215 -4.69 18.96 -4.09
C LEU A 215 -4.26 20.42 -4.03
N CYS A 216 -4.78 21.28 -4.93
CA CYS A 216 -4.55 22.73 -4.91
C CYS A 216 -5.52 23.51 -4.00
N LEU A 217 -6.64 22.91 -3.53
CA LEU A 217 -7.61 23.60 -2.67
C LEU A 217 -7.00 24.20 -1.38
N PRO A 218 -6.04 23.55 -0.70
CA PRO A 218 -5.40 24.17 0.46
C PRO A 218 -4.66 25.46 0.17
N LEU A 219 -4.17 25.67 -1.08
CA LEU A 219 -3.57 26.93 -1.52
C LEU A 219 -4.57 28.08 -1.57
N LEU A 220 -5.85 27.75 -1.69
CA LEU A 220 -6.98 28.69 -1.67
C LEU A 220 -7.60 28.82 -0.28
N GLY A 221 -6.96 28.28 0.77
CA GLY A 221 -7.46 28.36 2.15
C GLY A 221 -8.58 27.35 2.48
N VAL A 222 -8.92 26.44 1.57
CA VAL A 222 -9.91 25.40 1.82
C VAL A 222 -9.28 24.28 2.63
N ARG A 223 -9.91 23.88 3.76
CA ARG A 223 -9.43 22.77 4.57
C ARG A 223 -9.48 21.45 3.80
N ASP A 224 -8.33 20.77 3.72
CA ASP A 224 -8.26 19.44 3.16
C ASP A 224 -8.82 18.38 4.14
N LEU A 225 -9.48 17.39 3.55
CA LEU A 225 -9.91 16.20 4.29
C LEU A 225 -8.86 15.12 4.12
N THR A 226 -8.18 14.72 5.20
CA THR A 226 -7.05 13.78 5.18
C THR A 226 -7.32 12.51 4.35
N TYR A 227 -8.53 11.95 4.44
CA TYR A 227 -8.89 10.75 3.68
C TYR A 227 -9.03 11.01 2.18
N LEU A 228 -9.60 12.15 1.77
CA LEU A 228 -9.68 12.51 0.36
C LEU A 228 -8.30 12.84 -0.19
N THR A 229 -7.47 13.55 0.56
CA THR A 229 -6.09 13.87 0.17
C THR A 229 -5.28 12.61 -0.06
N ALA A 230 -5.36 11.62 0.84
CA ALA A 230 -4.68 10.34 0.69
C ALA A 230 -5.11 9.60 -0.59
N MET A 231 -6.43 9.46 -0.80
CA MET A 231 -6.98 8.80 -1.99
C MET A 231 -6.66 9.56 -3.29
N THR A 232 -6.69 10.89 -3.23
CA THR A 232 -6.39 11.76 -4.39
C THR A 232 -4.93 11.65 -4.79
N MET A 233 -4.00 11.64 -3.84
CA MET A 233 -2.57 11.41 -4.13
C MET A 233 -2.33 10.04 -4.79
N ALA A 234 -2.97 8.98 -4.25
CA ALA A 234 -2.89 7.65 -4.85
C ALA A 234 -3.52 7.61 -6.25
N GLY A 235 -4.67 8.24 -6.43
CA GLY A 235 -5.36 8.38 -7.71
C GLY A 235 -4.53 9.12 -8.75
N ALA A 236 -3.88 10.22 -8.35
CA ALA A 236 -2.99 10.99 -9.22
C ALA A 236 -1.79 10.15 -9.69
N ALA A 237 -1.14 9.40 -8.79
CA ALA A 237 -0.03 8.51 -9.15
C ALA A 237 -0.47 7.44 -10.17
N ILE A 238 -1.65 6.86 -9.98
CA ILE A 238 -2.22 5.88 -10.92
C ILE A 238 -2.53 6.54 -12.26
N ALA A 239 -3.19 7.71 -12.27
CA ALA A 239 -3.56 8.42 -13.49
C ALA A 239 -2.34 8.83 -14.32
N VAL A 240 -1.29 9.33 -13.66
CA VAL A 240 0.00 9.65 -14.31
C VAL A 240 0.54 8.42 -15.01
N LEU A 241 0.58 7.25 -14.34
CA LEU A 241 1.11 6.02 -14.92
C LEU A 241 0.23 5.46 -16.07
N GLN A 242 -1.07 5.80 -16.10
CA GLN A 242 -1.95 5.42 -17.21
C GLN A 242 -1.78 6.32 -18.45
N LEU A 243 -1.37 7.58 -18.24
CA LEU A 243 -1.22 8.59 -19.30
C LEU A 243 0.20 8.66 -19.84
N ILE A 244 1.20 8.59 -18.95
CA ILE A 244 2.60 8.87 -19.27
C ILE A 244 3.40 7.58 -19.19
N PRO A 245 4.04 7.17 -20.29
CA PRO A 245 4.95 6.04 -20.26
C PRO A 245 6.21 6.41 -19.45
N VAL A 246 6.37 5.78 -18.30
CA VAL A 246 7.61 5.92 -17.52
C VAL A 246 8.73 5.17 -18.23
N GLY A 247 9.77 5.87 -18.64
CA GLY A 247 10.89 5.32 -19.41
C GLY A 247 12.25 5.58 -18.77
N GLY A 248 13.30 5.03 -19.39
CA GLY A 248 14.70 5.29 -19.03
C GLY A 248 15.07 4.98 -17.59
N VAL A 249 15.93 5.85 -17.04
CA VAL A 249 16.49 5.74 -15.69
C VAL A 249 15.41 5.79 -14.60
N ILE A 250 14.40 6.67 -14.77
CA ILE A 250 13.31 6.81 -13.79
C ILE A 250 12.55 5.49 -13.64
N ARG A 251 12.24 4.82 -14.74
CA ARG A 251 11.57 3.51 -14.69
C ARG A 251 12.42 2.48 -13.94
N SER A 252 13.72 2.41 -14.24
CA SER A 252 14.63 1.46 -13.61
C SER A 252 14.77 1.73 -12.11
N ALA A 253 14.88 3.00 -11.72
CA ALA A 253 14.94 3.41 -10.32
C ALA A 253 13.65 3.04 -9.56
N LEU A 254 12.47 3.36 -10.12
CA LEU A 254 11.19 3.05 -9.49
C LEU A 254 10.93 1.54 -9.41
N LEU A 255 11.36 0.76 -10.39
CA LEU A 255 11.29 -0.70 -10.35
C LEU A 255 12.18 -1.27 -9.26
N CYS A 256 13.41 -0.76 -9.13
CA CYS A 256 14.34 -1.14 -8.07
C CYS A 256 13.76 -0.82 -6.68
N VAL A 257 13.34 0.43 -6.46
CA VAL A 257 12.71 0.84 -5.19
C VAL A 257 11.46 0.03 -4.90
N GLY A 258 10.64 -0.26 -5.92
CA GLY A 258 9.42 -1.05 -5.79
C GLY A 258 9.66 -2.50 -5.38
N GLU A 259 10.79 -3.10 -5.79
CA GLU A 259 11.19 -4.44 -5.35
C GLU A 259 11.51 -4.47 -3.85
N TYR A 260 12.09 -3.39 -3.32
CA TYR A 260 12.42 -3.24 -1.91
C TYR A 260 11.35 -2.48 -1.11
N ALA A 261 10.19 -2.17 -1.70
CA ALA A 261 9.19 -1.36 -1.03
C ALA A 261 8.72 -1.95 0.31
N TYR A 262 8.52 -3.27 0.37
CA TYR A 262 8.08 -3.93 1.60
C TYR A 262 9.18 -3.97 2.67
N PRO A 263 10.41 -4.44 2.40
CA PRO A 263 11.48 -4.35 3.39
C PRO A 263 11.82 -2.90 3.79
N LEU A 264 11.72 -1.91 2.90
CA LEU A 264 11.85 -0.50 3.26
C LEU A 264 10.81 -0.07 4.30
N TYR A 265 9.54 -0.45 4.09
CA TYR A 265 8.48 -0.21 5.06
C TYR A 265 8.78 -0.87 6.41
N LEU A 266 9.32 -2.09 6.42
CA LEU A 266 9.62 -2.82 7.67
C LEU A 266 10.76 -2.20 8.50
N PHE A 267 11.69 -1.51 7.86
CA PHE A 267 12.85 -0.95 8.57
C PHE A 267 12.78 0.56 8.80
N GLU A 268 11.95 1.29 8.05
CA GLU A 268 11.90 2.73 8.15
C GLU A 268 11.48 3.22 9.54
N GLY A 269 10.56 2.51 10.20
CA GLY A 269 10.08 2.85 11.53
C GLY A 269 11.19 2.85 12.59
N LEU A 270 12.08 1.85 12.56
CA LEU A 270 13.23 1.79 13.47
C LEU A 270 14.13 3.00 13.35
N PHE A 271 14.39 3.48 12.14
CA PHE A 271 15.22 4.65 11.90
C PHE A 271 14.45 5.95 12.12
N LEU A 272 13.15 5.97 11.89
CA LEU A 272 12.29 7.11 12.18
C LEU A 272 12.29 7.46 13.68
N LEU A 273 12.35 6.45 14.57
CA LEU A 273 12.48 6.66 16.01
C LEU A 273 13.79 7.39 16.40
N ARG A 274 14.83 7.28 15.58
CA ARG A 274 16.12 7.96 15.77
C ARG A 274 16.27 9.24 14.95
N TRP A 275 15.41 9.46 13.99
CA TRP A 275 15.50 10.61 13.10
C TRP A 275 15.38 11.94 13.83
N THR A 276 14.52 12.06 14.82
CA THR A 276 14.41 13.27 15.66
C THR A 276 15.71 13.60 16.40
N ASP A 277 16.39 12.57 16.91
CA ASP A 277 17.69 12.73 17.56
C ASP A 277 18.73 13.21 16.55
N TRP A 278 18.71 12.68 15.32
CA TRP A 278 19.63 13.09 14.26
C TRP A 278 19.37 14.51 13.77
N VAL A 279 18.11 14.93 13.68
CA VAL A 279 17.76 16.32 13.30
C VAL A 279 18.33 17.32 14.30
N THR A 280 18.35 16.98 15.59
CA THR A 280 18.91 17.85 16.63
C THR A 280 20.43 17.79 16.73
N ALA A 281 21.04 16.65 16.39
CA ALA A 281 22.49 16.45 16.50
C ALA A 281 23.26 16.88 15.24
N MET A 282 22.62 16.93 14.07
CA MET A 282 23.29 17.27 12.81
C MET A 282 23.18 18.76 12.48
N PRO A 283 24.19 19.34 11.78
CA PRO A 283 24.21 20.76 11.44
C PRO A 283 23.02 21.23 10.58
N ALA A 284 22.41 20.32 9.79
CA ALA A 284 21.28 20.64 8.93
C ALA A 284 20.32 19.47 8.81
N LYS A 285 19.00 19.76 8.78
CA LYS A 285 17.94 18.76 8.68
C LYS A 285 18.12 17.82 7.48
N TRP A 286 18.54 18.32 6.33
CA TRP A 286 18.72 17.49 5.13
C TRP A 286 19.76 16.37 5.33
N MET A 287 20.77 16.58 6.22
CA MET A 287 21.75 15.54 6.55
C MET A 287 21.08 14.40 7.34
N ALA A 288 20.20 14.73 8.29
CA ALA A 288 19.41 13.75 9.02
C ALA A 288 18.44 13.01 8.10
N ASP A 289 17.80 13.71 7.16
CA ASP A 289 16.92 13.11 6.17
C ASP A 289 17.70 12.13 5.28
N LEU A 290 18.89 12.52 4.81
CA LEU A 290 19.75 11.65 3.99
C LEU A 290 20.23 10.42 4.78
N ALA A 291 20.63 10.60 6.05
CA ALA A 291 21.02 9.50 6.92
C ALA A 291 19.86 8.52 7.15
N PHE A 292 18.65 9.03 7.37
CA PHE A 292 17.45 8.23 7.51
C PHE A 292 17.17 7.39 6.25
N PHE A 293 17.21 8.00 5.07
CA PHE A 293 16.98 7.28 3.80
C PHE A 293 18.07 6.25 3.54
N ALA A 294 19.33 6.61 3.76
CA ALA A 294 20.46 5.70 3.53
C ALA A 294 20.43 4.49 4.49
N ALA A 295 20.17 4.72 5.78
CA ALA A 295 20.10 3.67 6.79
C ALA A 295 18.92 2.72 6.52
N SER A 296 17.74 3.27 6.23
CA SER A 296 16.55 2.49 5.88
C SER A 296 16.79 1.64 4.62
N ALA A 297 17.39 2.22 3.59
CA ALA A 297 17.70 1.51 2.35
C ALA A 297 18.75 0.41 2.55
N ALA A 298 19.83 0.71 3.28
CA ALA A 298 20.88 -0.29 3.55
C ALA A 298 20.35 -1.49 4.33
N ALA A 299 19.58 -1.23 5.40
CA ALA A 299 18.97 -2.28 6.21
C ALA A 299 17.95 -3.11 5.40
N ALA A 300 17.10 -2.46 4.63
CA ALA A 300 16.11 -3.14 3.78
C ALA A 300 16.76 -4.04 2.73
N VAL A 301 17.80 -3.56 2.05
CA VAL A 301 18.53 -4.33 1.03
C VAL A 301 19.26 -5.53 1.65
N LEU A 302 19.95 -5.30 2.77
CA LEU A 302 20.67 -6.38 3.50
C LEU A 302 19.69 -7.46 3.94
N TYR A 303 18.64 -7.05 4.65
CA TYR A 303 17.60 -7.95 5.14
C TYR A 303 16.96 -8.76 4.00
N TRP A 304 16.58 -8.09 2.91
CA TRP A 304 15.89 -8.76 1.80
C TRP A 304 16.76 -9.79 1.09
N LYS A 305 18.05 -9.51 0.94
CA LYS A 305 19.02 -10.48 0.41
C LYS A 305 19.16 -11.70 1.32
N LEU A 306 19.27 -11.48 2.64
CA LEU A 306 19.36 -12.57 3.62
C LEU A 306 18.06 -13.40 3.65
N TYR A 307 16.90 -12.73 3.69
CA TYR A 307 15.60 -13.39 3.68
C TYR A 307 15.42 -14.27 2.42
N ARG A 308 15.72 -13.74 1.25
CA ARG A 308 15.65 -14.49 -0.02
C ARG A 308 16.63 -15.67 -0.08
N ALA A 309 17.82 -15.54 0.49
CA ALA A 309 18.78 -16.63 0.60
C ALA A 309 18.27 -17.74 1.50
N LEU A 310 17.65 -17.38 2.64
CA LEU A 310 17.01 -18.33 3.56
C LEU A 310 15.85 -19.06 2.91
N GLU A 311 14.93 -18.31 2.25
CA GLU A 311 13.78 -18.87 1.54
C GLU A 311 14.21 -19.93 0.50
N LYS A 312 15.26 -19.63 -0.28
CA LYS A 312 15.80 -20.59 -1.25
C LYS A 312 16.33 -21.87 -0.60
N ARG A 313 17.01 -21.75 0.54
CA ARG A 313 17.54 -22.92 1.27
C ARG A 313 16.44 -23.79 1.88
N LEU A 314 15.35 -23.18 2.33
CA LEU A 314 14.20 -23.89 2.92
C LEU A 314 13.29 -24.54 1.86
N SER A 315 13.42 -24.13 0.60
CA SER A 315 12.63 -24.65 -0.53
C SER A 315 13.39 -25.70 -1.36
N ALA A 316 14.69 -25.88 -1.11
CA ALA A 316 15.54 -26.90 -1.70
C ALA A 316 15.57 -28.16 -0.83
#